data_ac2592c4b3c12a0372b721184dcb1e70
#
_entry.id   ac2592c4b3c12a0372b721184dcb1e70
#
_cell.length_a   1.000
_cell.length_b   1.000
_cell.length_c   1.000
_cell.angle_alpha   90.00
_cell.angle_beta   90.00
_cell.angle_gamma   90.00
#
_symmetry.space_group_name_H-M   'P 1'
#
loop_
_entity.id
_entity.type
_entity.pdbx_description
1 polymer ?
#
loop_
_entity_poly.entity_id
_entity_poly.type
_entity_poly.pdbx_seq_one_letter_code
_entity_poly.pdbx_strand_id
1 'polypeptide(L)'
;MNLTELLASLAIFLTASSAFTESLISVKQNIERSVKKSESAVMLLETDSAIRKKIRSLEIPYWKNFDSSFKPLKENLELFCEEKGIEAVSVCSVYDKKRKAEGIKIEWMHDGKKYETREFIKQRIVNGDF
;
A
#
# COMPACT_ATOMS: atom_id res chain seq x y z
N MET A 1 54.85 -31.30 -8.31
CA MET A 1 53.54 -31.50 -7.62
C MET A 1 53.24 -33.00 -7.64
N ASN A 2 53.09 -33.61 -6.47
CA ASN A 2 52.70 -35.00 -6.42
C ASN A 2 51.18 -35.17 -6.47
N LEU A 3 50.72 -36.39 -6.62
CA LEU A 3 49.31 -36.69 -6.71
C LEU A 3 48.50 -36.22 -5.50
N THR A 4 49.10 -36.34 -4.29
CA THR A 4 48.43 -35.92 -3.04
C THR A 4 48.22 -34.43 -3.00
N GLU A 5 49.17 -33.62 -3.42
CA GLU A 5 49.07 -32.18 -3.51
C GLU A 5 48.02 -31.76 -4.53
N LEU A 6 47.99 -32.45 -5.68
CA LEU A 6 47.00 -32.19 -6.72
C LEU A 6 45.59 -32.46 -6.21
N LEU A 7 45.38 -33.58 -5.54
CA LEU A 7 44.08 -33.96 -4.98
C LEU A 7 43.66 -33.01 -3.88
N ALA A 8 44.56 -32.54 -3.02
CA ALA A 8 44.27 -31.56 -1.98
C ALA A 8 43.86 -30.23 -2.59
N SER A 9 44.59 -29.75 -3.59
CA SER A 9 44.28 -28.52 -4.31
C SER A 9 42.90 -28.58 -5.00
N LEU A 10 42.60 -29.71 -5.63
CA LEU A 10 41.31 -29.92 -6.28
C LEU A 10 40.17 -29.95 -5.26
N ALA A 11 40.34 -30.59 -4.12
CA ALA A 11 39.35 -30.63 -3.05
C ALA A 11 39.05 -29.22 -2.50
N ILE A 12 40.10 -28.43 -2.28
CA ILE A 12 39.93 -27.03 -1.82
C ILE A 12 39.20 -26.21 -2.88
N PHE A 13 39.56 -26.36 -4.13
CA PHE A 13 38.90 -25.63 -5.24
C PHE A 13 37.42 -25.98 -5.34
N LEU A 14 37.07 -27.27 -5.28
CA LEU A 14 35.67 -27.70 -5.34
C LEU A 14 34.88 -27.22 -4.15
N THR A 15 35.43 -27.24 -2.95
CA THR A 15 34.80 -26.74 -1.73
C THR A 15 34.55 -25.23 -1.83
N ALA A 16 35.58 -24.47 -2.25
CA ALA A 16 35.47 -23.03 -2.42
C ALA A 16 34.42 -22.65 -3.51
N SER A 17 34.41 -23.40 -4.61
CA SER A 17 33.41 -23.17 -5.70
C SER A 17 31.98 -23.45 -5.25
N SER A 18 31.80 -24.52 -4.45
CA SER A 18 30.49 -24.87 -3.91
C SER A 18 30.01 -23.79 -2.95
N ALA A 19 30.84 -23.33 -2.03
CA ALA A 19 30.54 -22.26 -1.09
C ALA A 19 30.21 -20.95 -1.82
N PHE A 20 30.96 -20.62 -2.86
CA PHE A 20 30.71 -19.43 -3.67
C PHE A 20 29.35 -19.51 -4.40
N THR A 21 29.04 -20.67 -4.97
CA THR A 21 27.75 -20.91 -5.64
C THR A 21 26.59 -20.76 -4.66
N GLU A 22 26.68 -21.34 -3.46
CA GLU A 22 25.66 -21.20 -2.41
C GLU A 22 25.48 -19.74 -2.01
N SER A 23 26.58 -19.01 -1.89
CA SER A 23 26.56 -17.58 -1.56
C SER A 23 25.85 -16.76 -2.64
N LEU A 24 26.10 -17.05 -3.91
CA LEU A 24 25.42 -16.39 -5.04
C LEU A 24 23.92 -16.68 -5.05
N ILE A 25 23.52 -17.91 -4.79
CA ILE A 25 22.11 -18.30 -4.71
C ILE A 25 21.42 -17.54 -3.58
N SER A 26 22.07 -17.46 -2.42
CA SER A 26 21.55 -16.73 -1.26
C SER A 26 21.35 -15.24 -1.56
N VAL A 27 22.35 -14.61 -2.21
CA VAL A 27 22.26 -13.20 -2.63
C VAL A 27 21.11 -12.99 -3.61
N LYS A 28 21.00 -13.88 -4.60
CA LYS A 28 19.91 -13.82 -5.58
C LYS A 28 18.54 -13.91 -4.91
N GLN A 29 18.37 -14.85 -3.98
CA GLN A 29 17.12 -15.01 -3.24
C GLN A 29 16.80 -13.77 -2.41
N ASN A 30 17.80 -13.17 -1.77
CA ASN A 30 17.61 -11.95 -0.98
C ASN A 30 17.22 -10.77 -1.86
N ILE A 31 17.80 -10.63 -3.03
CA ILE A 31 17.45 -9.60 -4.01
C ILE A 31 16.01 -9.79 -4.47
N GLU A 32 15.62 -11.02 -4.84
CA GLU A 32 14.25 -11.32 -5.27
C GLU A 32 13.23 -10.98 -4.18
N ARG A 33 13.53 -11.31 -2.91
CA ARG A 33 12.66 -10.95 -1.78
C ARG A 33 12.55 -9.43 -1.60
N SER A 34 13.67 -8.73 -1.73
CA SER A 34 13.70 -7.27 -1.62
C SER A 34 12.90 -6.62 -2.73
N VAL A 35 13.01 -7.11 -3.97
CA VAL A 35 12.25 -6.61 -5.11
C VAL A 35 10.75 -6.83 -4.89
N LYS A 36 10.34 -8.01 -4.44
CA LYS A 36 8.93 -8.30 -4.14
C LYS A 36 8.39 -7.39 -3.05
N LYS A 37 9.15 -7.13 -1.99
CA LYS A 37 8.75 -6.21 -0.93
C LYS A 37 8.60 -4.78 -1.45
N SER A 38 9.53 -4.34 -2.30
CA SER A 38 9.47 -3.01 -2.91
C SER A 38 8.27 -2.87 -3.84
N GLU A 39 7.98 -3.86 -4.67
CA GLU A 39 6.81 -3.87 -5.54
C GLU A 39 5.51 -3.81 -4.73
N SER A 40 5.42 -4.60 -3.66
CA SER A 40 4.26 -4.59 -2.78
C SER A 40 4.09 -3.23 -2.11
N ALA A 41 5.16 -2.63 -1.62
CA ALA A 41 5.13 -1.30 -1.00
C ALA A 41 4.69 -0.23 -2.00
N VAL A 42 5.18 -0.28 -3.24
CA VAL A 42 4.76 0.65 -4.30
C VAL A 42 3.28 0.48 -4.62
N MET A 43 2.79 -0.74 -4.74
CA MET A 43 1.36 -1.00 -4.96
C MET A 43 0.49 -0.46 -3.83
N LEU A 44 0.93 -0.62 -2.58
CA LEU A 44 0.21 -0.08 -1.42
C LEU A 44 0.13 1.44 -1.48
N LEU A 45 1.24 2.10 -1.78
CA LEU A 45 1.30 3.55 -1.91
C LEU A 45 0.44 4.07 -3.08
N GLU A 46 0.48 3.39 -4.21
CA GLU A 46 -0.34 3.73 -5.37
C GLU A 46 -1.83 3.59 -5.07
N THR A 47 -2.21 2.50 -4.39
CA THR A 47 -3.60 2.26 -4.00
C THR A 47 -4.08 3.33 -3.02
N ASP A 48 -3.30 3.62 -1.99
CA ASP A 48 -3.61 4.67 -1.01
C ASP A 48 -3.74 6.03 -1.69
N SER A 49 -2.81 6.37 -2.56
CA SER A 49 -2.82 7.62 -3.32
C SER A 49 -4.05 7.72 -4.24
N ALA A 50 -4.41 6.64 -4.92
CA ALA A 50 -5.58 6.59 -5.80
C ALA A 50 -6.87 6.82 -5.02
N ILE A 51 -7.00 6.19 -3.86
CA ILE A 51 -8.15 6.37 -2.97
C ILE A 51 -8.22 7.81 -2.48
N ARG A 52 -7.11 8.40 -2.04
CA ARG A 52 -7.06 9.78 -1.57
C ARG A 52 -7.44 10.77 -2.66
N LYS A 53 -6.92 10.57 -3.88
CA LYS A 53 -7.28 11.41 -5.03
C LYS A 53 -8.76 11.32 -5.35
N LYS A 54 -9.34 10.13 -5.28
CA LYS A 54 -10.78 9.95 -5.54
C LYS A 54 -11.59 10.68 -4.50
N ILE A 55 -11.26 10.56 -3.22
CA ILE A 55 -11.95 11.26 -2.14
C ILE A 55 -11.87 12.77 -2.35
N ARG A 56 -10.69 13.29 -2.67
CA ARG A 56 -10.50 14.73 -2.93
C ARG A 56 -11.25 15.23 -4.14
N SER A 57 -11.47 14.38 -5.13
CA SER A 57 -12.21 14.74 -6.34
C SER A 57 -13.73 14.80 -6.14
N LEU A 58 -14.23 14.24 -5.04
CA LEU A 58 -15.64 14.25 -4.75
C LEU A 58 -16.08 15.65 -4.31
N GLU A 59 -17.05 16.18 -5.03
CA GLU A 59 -17.66 17.45 -4.67
C GLU A 59 -18.73 17.22 -3.59
N ILE A 60 -18.39 17.59 -2.37
CA ILE A 60 -19.33 17.50 -1.26
C ILE A 60 -19.91 18.89 -1.04
N PRO A 61 -21.22 19.05 -1.19
CA PRO A 61 -21.85 20.32 -0.89
C PRO A 61 -21.72 20.62 0.60
N TYR A 62 -20.85 21.53 0.96
CA TYR A 62 -20.53 21.87 2.35
C TYR A 62 -21.70 22.53 3.10
N TRP A 63 -22.67 23.04 2.39
CA TRP A 63 -23.89 23.60 2.95
C TRP A 63 -24.93 22.55 3.34
N LYS A 64 -24.73 21.32 2.91
CA LYS A 64 -25.62 20.22 3.26
C LYS A 64 -25.04 19.41 4.40
N ASN A 65 -25.90 18.78 5.15
CA ASN A 65 -25.47 17.84 6.16
C ASN A 65 -24.66 16.73 5.51
N PHE A 66 -23.44 16.50 6.02
CA PHE A 66 -22.55 15.47 5.50
C PHE A 66 -23.19 14.09 5.53
N ASP A 67 -23.91 13.77 6.61
CA ASP A 67 -24.59 12.47 6.76
C ASP A 67 -25.59 12.19 5.66
N SER A 68 -26.33 13.21 5.20
CA SER A 68 -27.30 13.06 4.13
C SER A 68 -26.65 12.88 2.76
N SER A 69 -25.43 13.38 2.58
CA SER A 69 -24.66 13.27 1.35
C SER A 69 -23.78 12.01 1.33
N PHE A 70 -23.60 11.36 2.48
CA PHE A 70 -22.65 10.28 2.62
C PHE A 70 -23.02 9.01 1.85
N LYS A 71 -24.29 8.67 1.79
CA LYS A 71 -24.74 7.45 1.11
C LYS A 71 -24.35 7.41 -0.38
N PRO A 72 -24.63 8.44 -1.19
CA PRO A 72 -24.16 8.43 -2.59
C PRO A 72 -22.65 8.50 -2.72
N LEU A 73 -21.94 9.15 -1.79
CA LEU A 73 -20.49 9.17 -1.76
C LEU A 73 -19.92 7.77 -1.48
N LYS A 74 -20.51 7.08 -0.54
CA LYS A 74 -20.13 5.70 -0.19
C LYS A 74 -20.29 4.78 -1.40
N GLU A 75 -21.42 4.84 -2.08
CA GLU A 75 -21.69 4.05 -3.28
C GLU A 75 -20.68 4.36 -4.39
N ASN A 76 -20.36 5.61 -4.61
CA ASN A 76 -19.38 6.05 -5.60
C ASN A 76 -17.97 5.49 -5.27
N LEU A 77 -17.58 5.54 -4.01
CA LEU A 77 -16.28 5.03 -3.58
C LEU A 77 -16.21 3.49 -3.66
N GLU A 78 -17.30 2.81 -3.34
CA GLU A 78 -17.37 1.35 -3.48
C GLU A 78 -17.23 0.94 -4.95
N LEU A 79 -17.90 1.62 -5.87
CA LEU A 79 -17.77 1.39 -7.31
C LEU A 79 -16.36 1.68 -7.80
N PHE A 80 -15.75 2.75 -7.33
CA PHE A 80 -14.36 3.08 -7.68
C PHE A 80 -13.40 1.98 -7.25
N CYS A 81 -13.54 1.47 -6.02
CA CYS A 81 -12.71 0.38 -5.54
C CYS A 81 -12.92 -0.89 -6.36
N GLU A 82 -14.14 -1.21 -6.71
CA GLU A 82 -14.46 -2.35 -7.56
C GLU A 82 -13.82 -2.24 -8.94
N GLU A 83 -13.93 -1.08 -9.59
CA GLU A 83 -13.34 -0.82 -10.90
C GLU A 83 -11.82 -0.92 -10.89
N LYS A 84 -11.18 -0.51 -9.80
CA LYS A 84 -9.73 -0.55 -9.63
C LYS A 84 -9.20 -1.87 -9.10
N GLY A 85 -10.08 -2.82 -8.80
CA GLY A 85 -9.68 -4.09 -8.21
C GLY A 85 -9.22 -3.97 -6.76
N ILE A 86 -9.65 -2.94 -6.04
CA ILE A 86 -9.35 -2.75 -4.63
C ILE A 86 -10.40 -3.48 -3.81
N GLU A 87 -9.95 -4.36 -2.92
CA GLU A 87 -10.84 -5.08 -2.02
C GLU A 87 -11.20 -4.20 -0.83
N ALA A 88 -12.27 -3.43 -0.96
CA ALA A 88 -12.76 -2.56 0.10
C ALA A 88 -13.58 -3.38 1.11
N VAL A 89 -13.23 -3.25 2.38
CA VAL A 89 -13.94 -3.90 3.48
C VAL A 89 -15.06 -3.02 4.00
N SER A 90 -14.77 -1.73 4.20
CA SER A 90 -15.75 -0.78 4.68
C SER A 90 -15.43 0.63 4.25
N VAL A 91 -16.47 1.43 4.09
CA VAL A 91 -16.38 2.87 3.83
C VAL A 91 -17.19 3.56 4.92
N CYS A 92 -16.53 4.37 5.72
CA CYS A 92 -17.15 5.04 6.87
C CYS A 92 -16.86 6.53 6.85
N SER A 93 -17.75 7.31 7.44
CA SER A 93 -17.47 8.71 7.73
C SER A 93 -16.66 8.81 9.01
N VAL A 94 -15.76 9.78 9.08
CA VAL A 94 -15.00 10.09 10.28
C VAL A 94 -15.14 11.58 10.59
N TYR A 95 -15.09 11.92 11.86
CA TYR A 95 -15.28 13.28 12.32
C TYR A 95 -14.24 13.64 13.39
N ASP A 96 -13.56 14.74 13.15
CA ASP A 96 -12.62 15.30 14.12
C ASP A 96 -13.25 16.51 14.79
N LYS A 97 -13.71 16.33 16.02
CA LYS A 97 -14.37 17.39 16.80
C LYS A 97 -13.48 18.59 17.08
N LYS A 98 -12.18 18.36 17.27
CA LYS A 98 -11.23 19.44 17.57
C LYS A 98 -11.00 20.36 16.38
N ARG A 99 -10.95 19.79 15.18
CA ARG A 99 -10.69 20.53 13.96
C ARG A 99 -11.95 20.85 13.16
N LYS A 100 -13.09 20.39 13.63
CA LYS A 100 -14.38 20.50 12.93
C LYS A 100 -14.29 20.00 11.48
N ALA A 101 -13.48 18.99 11.27
CA ALA A 101 -13.27 18.40 9.96
C ALA A 101 -14.03 17.09 9.85
N GLU A 102 -14.67 16.89 8.74
CA GLU A 102 -15.30 15.62 8.39
C GLU A 102 -14.49 14.96 7.30
N GLY A 103 -14.46 13.65 7.31
CA GLY A 103 -13.68 12.90 6.36
C GLY A 103 -14.26 11.54 6.06
N ILE A 104 -13.56 10.82 5.23
CA ILE A 104 -13.94 9.47 4.82
C ILE A 104 -12.78 8.54 5.15
N LYS A 105 -13.13 7.40 5.72
CA LYS A 105 -12.20 6.32 6.01
C LYS A 105 -12.59 5.12 5.17
N ILE A 106 -11.64 4.59 4.41
CA ILE A 106 -11.82 3.36 3.66
C ILE A 106 -10.87 2.32 4.23
N GLU A 107 -11.43 1.19 4.64
CA GLU A 107 -10.65 0.02 5.03
C GLU A 107 -10.59 -0.92 3.84
N TRP A 108 -9.40 -1.32 3.44
CA TRP A 108 -9.19 -2.18 2.28
C TRP A 108 -8.14 -3.24 2.58
N MET A 109 -8.18 -4.32 1.82
CA MET A 109 -7.31 -5.48 2.02
C MET A 109 -6.32 -5.60 0.85
N HIS A 110 -5.11 -6.02 1.18
CA HIS A 110 -4.09 -6.39 0.20
C HIS A 110 -3.22 -7.51 0.79
N ASP A 111 -3.10 -8.61 0.05
CA ASP A 111 -2.35 -9.79 0.49
C ASP A 111 -2.73 -10.29 1.89
N GLY A 112 -4.02 -10.29 2.19
CA GLY A 112 -4.54 -10.74 3.48
C GLY A 112 -4.34 -9.79 4.65
N LYS A 113 -3.76 -8.62 4.40
CA LYS A 113 -3.57 -7.58 5.41
C LYS A 113 -4.56 -6.45 5.19
N LYS A 114 -5.02 -5.89 6.30
CA LYS A 114 -5.97 -4.78 6.31
C LYS A 114 -5.23 -3.45 6.40
N TYR A 115 -5.60 -2.54 5.53
CA TYR A 115 -5.07 -1.18 5.50
C TYR A 115 -6.20 -0.18 5.62
N GLU A 116 -5.86 1.03 6.01
CA GLU A 116 -6.82 2.09 6.22
C GLU A 116 -6.34 3.36 5.53
N THR A 117 -7.23 3.98 4.76
CA THR A 117 -6.99 5.28 4.15
C THR A 117 -7.99 6.27 4.69
N ARG A 118 -7.52 7.35 5.29
CA ARG A 118 -8.34 8.45 5.79
C ARG A 118 -8.02 9.71 5.00
N GLU A 119 -9.04 10.40 4.61
CA GLU A 119 -8.90 11.72 3.99
C GLU A 119 -9.95 12.65 4.58
N PHE A 120 -9.48 13.73 5.19
CA PHE A 120 -10.38 14.75 5.69
C PHE A 120 -10.74 15.67 4.54
N ILE A 121 -12.03 15.81 4.34
CA ILE A 121 -12.54 16.77 3.38
C ILE A 121 -12.42 18.13 4.03
N LYS A 122 -11.58 18.97 3.44
CA LYS A 122 -11.54 20.36 3.87
C LYS A 122 -12.94 20.90 3.73
N GLN A 123 -13.67 21.04 4.85
CA GLN A 123 -14.76 21.95 4.86
C GLN A 123 -14.17 23.25 4.34
N ARG A 124 -14.55 23.63 3.16
CA ARG A 124 -14.36 25.01 2.77
C ARG A 124 -15.07 25.80 3.86
N ILE A 125 -14.29 26.43 4.73
CA ILE A 125 -14.79 27.39 5.68
C ILE A 125 -15.29 28.54 4.83
N VAL A 126 -16.48 28.46 4.52
CA VAL A 126 -17.14 29.56 3.90
C VAL A 126 -17.50 30.52 5.00
N ASN A 127 -17.11 30.78 5.11
CA ASN A 127 -17.35 31.37 5.84
C ASN A 127 -17.64 32.07 6.26
N GLY A 128 -17.63 31.57 6.14
CA GLY A 128 -17.90 31.92 6.43
C GLY A 128 -18.26 32.31 6.91
N ASP A 129 -18.19 32.27 6.97
CA ASP A 129 -18.34 32.43 7.38
C ASP A 129 -18.42 32.69 7.52
N PHE A 130 -18.32 32.67 7.37
CA PHE A 130 -18.24 32.87 7.13
C PHE A 130 -18.50 33.22 7.54
#